data_66feefba75e67932aa7cb31f36468aee
#
_entry.id   66feefba75e67932aa7cb31f36468aee
#
_cell.length_a   1.000
_cell.length_b   1.000
_cell.length_c   1.000
_cell.angle_alpha   90.00
_cell.angle_beta   90.00
_cell.angle_gamma   90.00
#
_symmetry.space_group_name_H-M   'P 1'
#
loop_
_entity.id
_entity.type
_entity.pdbx_description
1 polymer ?
#
loop_
_entity_poly.entity_id
_entity_poly.type
_entity_poly.pdbx_seq_one_letter_code
_entity_poly.pdbx_strand_id
1 'polypeptide(L)'
;DPHFKPDFNPDLLTSVNYICHLFVVNRNLVEAIGGFRQEFDGAQDYDFIFRCTEAAEKIVHIPEVLYHWRTHKESTADNPVSKMYAFEAGKRAIESHLERCREQGVVSHTKDMGFYRVDYPVQGSPLVSVVIPNKDHSDMLMRCVNSIKEKTTWKNYEIIIAENNSVQKETFDCYQKLQEDSRIRVITWEGEFNYSAINNFAVREARGEYLLFLNNDVEVISEGWMTFMLGNCQREEVGIVGAKLYYPDDTIQHAGTIIGIGGIAGHAFLNMPRSRTGYLHKASIQLNVSAVTAACMMMKRSVFESLQGFEERLSVAFNDVDLCLRTVQAGYLVVYLPWAQLYHYESRSRGAEDSEEKIRRFQGEIEFMRSRWIGLLKSGDPYYNKNLTLSKWNYSLRP
;
A
#
# COMPACT_ATOMS: atom_id res chain seq x y z
N ASP A 1 -17.28 10.98 18.23
CA ASP A 1 -16.60 11.37 16.99
C ASP A 1 -17.19 10.57 15.83
N PRO A 2 -17.35 11.13 14.62
CA PRO A 2 -17.87 10.41 13.48
C PRO A 2 -16.89 9.36 12.98
N HIS A 3 -17.41 8.18 12.63
CA HIS A 3 -16.69 7.10 12.00
C HIS A 3 -17.11 7.00 10.53
N PHE A 4 -16.39 7.70 9.65
CA PHE A 4 -16.63 7.65 8.21
C PHE A 4 -15.85 6.50 7.58
N LYS A 5 -16.58 5.53 7.07
CA LYS A 5 -16.06 4.30 6.47
C LYS A 5 -15.71 4.52 4.99
N PRO A 6 -14.77 3.74 4.43
CA PRO A 6 -14.59 3.65 2.98
C PRO A 6 -15.68 2.78 2.35
N ASP A 7 -15.67 2.68 1.02
CA ASP A 7 -16.35 1.59 0.31
C ASP A 7 -15.74 0.24 0.72
N PHE A 8 -16.27 -0.87 0.20
CA PHE A 8 -15.82 -2.20 0.63
C PHE A 8 -14.32 -2.36 0.47
N ASN A 9 -13.67 -2.73 1.57
CA ASN A 9 -12.22 -2.81 1.70
C ASN A 9 -11.86 -4.13 2.41
N PRO A 10 -11.58 -5.20 1.66
CA PRO A 10 -11.36 -6.53 2.23
C PRO A 10 -10.16 -6.58 3.18
N ASP A 11 -9.03 -5.95 2.86
CA ASP A 11 -7.86 -5.92 3.77
C ASP A 11 -8.11 -5.10 5.04
N LEU A 12 -8.91 -4.04 4.96
CA LEU A 12 -9.35 -3.33 6.17
C LEU A 12 -10.27 -4.22 7.02
N LEU A 13 -11.14 -5.02 6.36
CA LEU A 13 -12.04 -5.93 7.08
C LEU A 13 -11.26 -7.03 7.81
N THR A 14 -10.19 -7.56 7.25
CA THR A 14 -9.31 -8.51 7.96
C THR A 14 -8.44 -7.85 9.04
N SER A 15 -8.30 -6.53 9.02
CA SER A 15 -7.56 -5.76 10.03
C SER A 15 -8.43 -5.29 11.20
N VAL A 16 -9.73 -5.03 10.97
CA VAL A 16 -10.69 -4.56 11.98
C VAL A 16 -12.11 -4.72 11.48
N ASN A 17 -13.06 -5.01 12.37
CA ASN A 17 -14.48 -5.00 12.06
C ASN A 17 -14.97 -3.55 11.84
N TYR A 18 -14.69 -2.96 10.68
CA TYR A 18 -15.04 -1.58 10.37
C TYR A 18 -16.48 -1.40 9.88
N ILE A 19 -17.14 -2.47 9.40
CA ILE A 19 -18.50 -2.40 8.80
C ILE A 19 -19.57 -2.19 9.86
N CYS A 20 -19.46 -2.84 11.02
CA CYS A 20 -20.38 -2.74 12.14
C CYS A 20 -20.23 -1.35 12.85
N HIS A 21 -21.25 -0.54 13.10
CA HIS A 21 -22.67 -0.55 12.74
C HIS A 21 -23.00 0.59 11.76
N LEU A 22 -23.98 0.63 10.97
CA LEU A 22 -25.13 -0.23 10.76
C LEU A 22 -24.83 -1.21 9.61
N PHE A 23 -25.27 -2.44 9.73
CA PHE A 23 -25.15 -3.46 8.69
C PHE A 23 -26.55 -3.94 8.27
N VAL A 24 -26.83 -3.93 6.97
CA VAL A 24 -28.09 -4.38 6.36
C VAL A 24 -27.78 -5.44 5.32
N VAL A 25 -28.48 -6.54 5.35
CA VAL A 25 -28.27 -7.68 4.44
C VAL A 25 -29.61 -8.17 3.87
N ASN A 26 -29.58 -8.66 2.64
CA ASN A 26 -30.75 -9.25 1.99
C ASN A 26 -31.15 -10.55 2.73
N ARG A 27 -32.45 -10.72 3.00
CA ARG A 27 -32.99 -11.87 3.70
C ARG A 27 -32.61 -13.20 3.03
N ASN A 28 -32.71 -13.28 1.71
CA ASN A 28 -32.39 -14.51 0.98
C ASN A 28 -30.92 -14.90 1.17
N LEU A 29 -30.01 -13.92 1.28
CA LEU A 29 -28.60 -14.17 1.59
C LEU A 29 -28.43 -14.76 2.99
N VAL A 30 -29.14 -14.20 3.99
CA VAL A 30 -29.13 -14.75 5.37
C VAL A 30 -29.62 -16.19 5.40
N GLU A 31 -30.69 -16.49 4.67
CA GLU A 31 -31.25 -17.85 4.59
C GLU A 31 -30.28 -18.83 3.93
N ALA A 32 -29.47 -18.36 2.95
CA ALA A 32 -28.48 -19.18 2.26
C ALA A 32 -27.23 -19.47 3.10
N ILE A 33 -26.72 -18.47 3.84
CA ILE A 33 -25.46 -18.60 4.61
C ILE A 33 -25.67 -18.99 6.07
N GLY A 34 -26.90 -18.94 6.58
CA GLY A 34 -27.23 -19.12 7.98
C GLY A 34 -27.06 -17.85 8.82
N GLY A 35 -27.59 -17.88 10.05
CA GLY A 35 -27.55 -16.78 11.02
C GLY A 35 -26.23 -16.66 11.78
N PHE A 36 -26.30 -16.06 12.97
CA PHE A 36 -25.15 -15.96 13.88
C PHE A 36 -24.72 -17.35 14.39
N ARG A 37 -23.42 -17.52 14.59
CA ARG A 37 -22.81 -18.77 15.08
C ARG A 37 -22.31 -18.57 16.51
N GLN A 38 -22.70 -19.44 17.42
CA GLN A 38 -22.39 -19.35 18.86
C GLN A 38 -20.90 -19.43 19.16
N GLU A 39 -20.13 -20.17 18.36
CA GLU A 39 -18.67 -20.26 18.51
C GLU A 39 -17.92 -18.94 18.35
N PHE A 40 -18.60 -17.91 17.83
CA PHE A 40 -18.07 -16.54 17.67
C PHE A 40 -18.70 -15.55 18.66
N ASP A 41 -19.30 -16.00 19.74
CA ASP A 41 -19.86 -15.10 20.76
C ASP A 41 -18.82 -14.05 21.17
N GLY A 42 -19.25 -12.77 21.15
CA GLY A 42 -18.40 -11.58 21.35
C GLY A 42 -17.89 -10.93 20.05
N ALA A 43 -17.90 -11.65 18.92
CA ALA A 43 -17.61 -11.18 17.58
C ALA A 43 -18.50 -11.86 16.52
N GLN A 44 -19.71 -12.27 16.91
CA GLN A 44 -20.67 -12.98 16.06
C GLN A 44 -21.08 -12.17 14.81
N ASP A 45 -21.11 -10.85 14.94
CA ASP A 45 -21.37 -9.93 13.84
C ASP A 45 -20.20 -9.89 12.84
N TYR A 46 -18.97 -10.01 13.31
CA TYR A 46 -17.78 -10.00 12.47
C TYR A 46 -17.71 -11.26 11.59
N ASP A 47 -17.93 -12.45 12.17
CA ASP A 47 -18.07 -13.68 11.41
C ASP A 47 -19.22 -13.61 10.39
N PHE A 48 -20.37 -13.08 10.82
CA PHE A 48 -21.53 -12.95 9.96
C PHE A 48 -21.29 -12.01 8.79
N ILE A 49 -20.61 -10.87 9.04
CA ILE A 49 -20.21 -9.91 8.00
C ILE A 49 -19.29 -10.59 6.98
N PHE A 50 -18.28 -11.34 7.40
CA PHE A 50 -17.41 -12.09 6.48
C PHE A 50 -18.22 -13.03 5.59
N ARG A 51 -19.07 -13.88 6.15
CA ARG A 51 -19.90 -14.80 5.36
C ARG A 51 -20.84 -14.08 4.40
N CYS A 52 -21.39 -12.93 4.82
CA CYS A 52 -22.21 -12.11 3.93
C CYS A 52 -21.40 -11.51 2.78
N THR A 53 -20.21 -10.97 3.06
CA THR A 53 -19.38 -10.34 2.02
C THR A 53 -18.76 -11.34 1.05
N GLU A 54 -18.50 -12.57 1.51
CA GLU A 54 -18.04 -13.70 0.68
C GLU A 54 -19.09 -14.17 -0.33
N ALA A 55 -20.37 -14.12 0.04
CA ALA A 55 -21.47 -14.63 -0.77
C ALA A 55 -22.28 -13.54 -1.50
N ALA A 56 -22.00 -12.26 -1.24
CA ALA A 56 -22.75 -11.14 -1.81
C ALA A 56 -22.30 -10.85 -3.25
N GLU A 57 -23.24 -10.77 -4.19
CA GLU A 57 -22.97 -10.30 -5.55
C GLU A 57 -22.63 -8.80 -5.60
N LYS A 58 -23.17 -8.03 -4.64
CA LYS A 58 -22.97 -6.59 -4.57
C LYS A 58 -22.94 -6.09 -3.13
N ILE A 59 -21.92 -5.31 -2.82
CA ILE A 59 -21.76 -4.61 -1.55
C ILE A 59 -21.91 -3.11 -1.82
N VAL A 60 -22.77 -2.43 -1.05
CA VAL A 60 -23.05 -1.00 -1.22
C VAL A 60 -22.77 -0.28 0.09
N HIS A 61 -21.96 0.76 0.02
CA HIS A 61 -21.73 1.67 1.13
C HIS A 61 -22.66 2.89 1.02
N ILE A 62 -23.31 3.24 2.12
CA ILE A 62 -24.12 4.46 2.24
C ILE A 62 -23.33 5.44 3.12
N PRO A 63 -22.66 6.46 2.55
CA PRO A 63 -21.75 7.34 3.27
C PRO A 63 -22.49 8.47 4.00
N GLU A 64 -23.50 8.11 4.78
CA GLU A 64 -24.32 9.01 5.58
C GLU A 64 -24.24 8.64 7.06
N VAL A 65 -24.53 9.59 7.96
CA VAL A 65 -24.58 9.34 9.40
C VAL A 65 -25.95 8.76 9.76
N LEU A 66 -26.07 7.44 9.75
CA LEU A 66 -27.32 6.71 9.97
C LEU A 66 -27.41 6.02 11.32
N TYR A 67 -26.33 5.97 12.08
CA TYR A 67 -26.27 5.25 13.34
C TYR A 67 -25.49 6.03 14.40
N HIS A 68 -26.07 6.12 15.60
CA HIS A 68 -25.43 6.72 16.76
C HIS A 68 -25.18 5.65 17.82
N TRP A 69 -23.93 5.31 18.08
CA TRP A 69 -23.55 4.38 19.12
C TRP A 69 -23.59 5.07 20.48
N ARG A 70 -24.52 4.65 21.31
CA ARG A 70 -24.62 5.15 22.69
C ARG A 70 -23.52 4.52 23.55
N THR A 71 -22.64 5.34 24.08
CA THR A 71 -21.65 4.91 25.08
C THR A 71 -22.27 4.87 26.47
N HIS A 72 -21.97 3.85 27.27
CA HIS A 72 -22.27 3.75 28.69
C HIS A 72 -21.15 3.06 29.44
N LYS A 73 -21.07 3.25 30.79
CA LYS A 73 -19.94 2.79 31.64
C LYS A 73 -19.63 1.29 31.60
N GLU A 74 -20.56 0.46 31.12
CA GLU A 74 -20.36 -0.97 30.96
C GLU A 74 -20.13 -1.39 29.51
N SER A 75 -19.94 -0.43 28.60
CA SER A 75 -19.70 -0.70 27.20
C SER A 75 -18.33 -1.33 26.96
N THR A 76 -18.17 -2.01 25.84
CA THR A 76 -16.91 -2.66 25.42
C THR A 76 -15.72 -1.68 25.35
N ALA A 77 -15.99 -0.39 25.22
CA ALA A 77 -14.98 0.64 25.11
C ALA A 77 -14.25 0.93 26.43
N ASP A 78 -14.87 0.63 27.59
CA ASP A 78 -14.34 1.06 28.92
C ASP A 78 -13.51 -0.01 29.65
N ASN A 79 -13.60 -1.29 29.29
CA ASN A 79 -12.83 -2.36 29.94
C ASN A 79 -12.35 -3.45 28.97
N PRO A 80 -11.22 -3.24 28.27
CA PRO A 80 -10.67 -4.22 27.30
C PRO A 80 -10.31 -5.58 27.93
N VAL A 81 -9.83 -5.59 29.19
CA VAL A 81 -9.33 -6.82 29.84
C VAL A 81 -10.46 -7.82 30.12
N SER A 82 -11.65 -7.34 30.50
CA SER A 82 -12.80 -8.22 30.76
C SER A 82 -13.38 -8.85 29.49
N LYS A 83 -12.90 -8.49 28.31
CA LYS A 83 -13.46 -8.88 27.01
C LYS A 83 -12.44 -9.50 26.05
N MET A 84 -11.34 -10.03 26.57
CA MET A 84 -10.36 -10.77 25.76
C MET A 84 -11.00 -11.87 24.91
N TYR A 85 -12.05 -12.50 25.41
CA TYR A 85 -12.80 -13.51 24.65
C TYR A 85 -13.38 -12.97 23.32
N ALA A 86 -13.82 -11.71 23.33
CA ALA A 86 -14.36 -11.07 22.11
C ALA A 86 -13.26 -10.78 21.06
N PHE A 87 -12.07 -10.39 21.51
CA PHE A 87 -10.93 -10.20 20.60
C PHE A 87 -10.45 -11.56 20.05
N GLU A 88 -10.39 -12.60 20.88
CA GLU A 88 -10.10 -13.95 20.40
C GLU A 88 -11.18 -14.49 19.45
N ALA A 89 -12.46 -14.20 19.70
CA ALA A 89 -13.53 -14.55 18.78
C ALA A 89 -13.38 -13.80 17.43
N GLY A 90 -12.98 -12.53 17.47
CA GLY A 90 -12.69 -11.76 16.26
C GLY A 90 -11.51 -12.34 15.46
N LYS A 91 -10.44 -12.76 16.14
CA LYS A 91 -9.32 -13.47 15.51
C LYS A 91 -9.80 -14.76 14.83
N ARG A 92 -10.59 -15.60 15.53
CA ARG A 92 -11.16 -16.82 14.95
C ARG A 92 -12.09 -16.53 13.77
N ALA A 93 -12.81 -15.40 13.79
CA ALA A 93 -13.66 -15.01 12.65
C ALA A 93 -12.83 -14.75 11.39
N ILE A 94 -11.68 -14.08 11.52
CA ILE A 94 -10.75 -13.86 10.41
C ILE A 94 -10.14 -15.20 9.96
N GLU A 95 -9.68 -16.05 10.88
CA GLU A 95 -9.12 -17.38 10.57
C GLU A 95 -10.14 -18.23 9.79
N SER A 96 -11.41 -18.26 10.25
CA SER A 96 -12.49 -18.96 9.57
C SER A 96 -12.83 -18.37 8.18
N HIS A 97 -12.69 -17.05 8.00
CA HIS A 97 -12.80 -16.38 6.70
C HIS A 97 -11.70 -16.87 5.76
N LEU A 98 -10.43 -16.79 6.17
CA LEU A 98 -9.29 -17.21 5.36
C LEU A 98 -9.43 -18.70 4.95
N GLU A 99 -9.87 -19.57 5.86
CA GLU A 99 -10.13 -20.99 5.57
C GLU A 99 -11.19 -21.17 4.48
N ARG A 100 -12.32 -20.46 4.56
CA ARG A 100 -13.39 -20.52 3.53
C ARG A 100 -12.92 -19.98 2.17
N CYS A 101 -12.12 -18.92 2.18
CA CYS A 101 -11.53 -18.35 0.96
C CYS A 101 -10.33 -19.18 0.45
N ARG A 102 -9.89 -20.22 1.18
CA ARG A 102 -8.70 -21.02 0.89
C ARG A 102 -7.40 -20.21 0.86
N GLU A 103 -7.37 -19.13 1.62
CA GLU A 103 -6.19 -18.30 1.80
C GLU A 103 -5.34 -18.82 2.97
N GLN A 104 -4.02 -18.92 2.74
CA GLN A 104 -3.08 -19.30 3.79
C GLN A 104 -2.61 -18.02 4.50
N GLY A 105 -3.19 -17.67 5.61
CA GLY A 105 -2.80 -16.52 6.41
C GLY A 105 -2.67 -16.88 7.90
N VAL A 106 -1.71 -16.27 8.58
CA VAL A 106 -1.52 -16.39 10.02
C VAL A 106 -2.01 -15.12 10.69
N VAL A 107 -3.09 -15.25 11.47
CA VAL A 107 -3.73 -14.11 12.15
C VAL A 107 -3.11 -13.90 13.53
N SER A 108 -2.75 -12.67 13.84
CA SER A 108 -2.23 -12.25 15.13
C SER A 108 -2.89 -10.95 15.60
N HIS A 109 -2.91 -10.74 16.93
CA HIS A 109 -3.27 -9.44 17.49
C HIS A 109 -2.18 -8.44 17.21
N THR A 110 -2.56 -7.16 17.00
CA THR A 110 -1.61 -6.06 17.07
C THR A 110 -1.40 -5.63 18.53
N LYS A 111 -0.55 -4.63 18.77
CA LYS A 111 -0.42 -4.02 20.10
C LYS A 111 -1.72 -3.38 20.61
N ASP A 112 -2.61 -2.99 19.69
CA ASP A 112 -3.89 -2.36 19.99
C ASP A 112 -4.99 -3.43 19.81
N MET A 113 -5.70 -3.75 20.90
CA MET A 113 -6.73 -4.79 20.91
C MET A 113 -7.90 -4.47 19.98
N GLY A 114 -8.41 -5.48 19.29
CA GLY A 114 -9.47 -5.34 18.28
C GLY A 114 -8.94 -4.97 16.89
N PHE A 115 -7.62 -4.83 16.75
CA PHE A 115 -6.94 -4.73 15.46
C PHE A 115 -6.07 -5.94 15.24
N TYR A 116 -6.10 -6.48 14.02
CA TYR A 116 -5.45 -7.74 13.67
C TYR A 116 -4.43 -7.52 12.56
N ARG A 117 -3.49 -8.44 12.50
CA ARG A 117 -2.50 -8.56 11.45
C ARG A 117 -2.63 -9.95 10.83
N VAL A 118 -2.66 -9.99 9.50
CA VAL A 118 -2.60 -11.23 8.73
C VAL A 118 -1.25 -11.28 8.00
N ASP A 119 -0.44 -12.29 8.32
CA ASP A 119 0.79 -12.58 7.62
C ASP A 119 0.55 -13.72 6.62
N TYR A 120 0.76 -13.46 5.35
CA TYR A 120 0.63 -14.44 4.28
C TYR A 120 1.99 -15.11 4.02
N PRO A 121 2.15 -16.42 4.32
CA PRO A 121 3.40 -17.12 4.08
C PRO A 121 3.68 -17.21 2.58
N VAL A 122 4.93 -16.91 2.20
CA VAL A 122 5.34 -17.00 0.80
C VAL A 122 5.31 -18.45 0.32
N GLN A 123 4.65 -18.69 -0.80
CA GLN A 123 4.59 -19.99 -1.44
C GLN A 123 5.74 -20.14 -2.44
N GLY A 124 6.42 -21.29 -2.38
CA GLY A 124 7.56 -21.56 -3.25
C GLY A 124 8.79 -20.71 -2.96
N SER A 125 9.57 -20.46 -3.98
CA SER A 125 10.78 -19.62 -3.91
C SER A 125 10.87 -18.69 -5.12
N PRO A 126 9.87 -17.80 -5.33
CA PRO A 126 9.87 -16.91 -6.48
C PRO A 126 11.03 -15.90 -6.41
N LEU A 127 11.57 -15.56 -7.58
CA LEU A 127 12.59 -14.52 -7.70
C LEU A 127 11.93 -13.13 -7.66
N VAL A 128 12.48 -12.25 -6.83
CA VAL A 128 12.12 -10.82 -6.78
C VAL A 128 13.19 -10.00 -7.46
N SER A 129 12.86 -9.22 -8.48
CA SER A 129 13.76 -8.25 -9.10
C SER A 129 13.53 -6.87 -8.48
N VAL A 130 14.52 -6.39 -7.74
CA VAL A 130 14.56 -5.03 -7.19
C VAL A 130 15.10 -4.09 -8.25
N VAL A 131 14.30 -3.14 -8.71
CA VAL A 131 14.67 -2.18 -9.75
C VAL A 131 14.95 -0.83 -9.10
N ILE A 132 16.16 -0.31 -9.27
CA ILE A 132 16.64 0.93 -8.64
C ILE A 132 17.18 1.87 -9.72
N PRO A 133 16.41 2.88 -10.19
CA PRO A 133 16.96 3.97 -11.00
C PRO A 133 18.00 4.75 -10.20
N ASN A 134 19.15 5.04 -10.82
CA ASN A 134 20.21 5.81 -10.15
C ASN A 134 20.88 6.81 -11.09
N LYS A 135 21.20 7.97 -10.51
CA LYS A 135 22.09 8.96 -11.09
C LYS A 135 22.93 9.58 -10.00
N ASP A 136 24.26 9.43 -10.10
CA ASP A 136 25.19 9.94 -9.09
C ASP A 136 24.84 9.52 -7.64
N HIS A 137 25.16 10.31 -6.63
CA HIS A 137 24.81 10.06 -5.21
C HIS A 137 25.17 8.65 -4.70
N SER A 138 26.42 8.22 -4.93
CA SER A 138 26.92 6.90 -4.56
C SER A 138 26.75 6.53 -3.09
N ASP A 139 26.81 7.50 -2.18
CA ASP A 139 26.58 7.33 -0.73
C ASP A 139 25.14 6.89 -0.41
N MET A 140 24.17 7.46 -1.10
CA MET A 140 22.76 7.11 -0.94
C MET A 140 22.47 5.71 -1.50
N LEU A 141 22.96 5.44 -2.73
CA LEU A 141 22.83 4.12 -3.33
C LEU A 141 23.47 3.02 -2.46
N MET A 142 24.67 3.26 -1.92
CA MET A 142 25.34 2.30 -1.02
C MET A 142 24.53 2.06 0.25
N ARG A 143 23.96 3.11 0.86
CA ARG A 143 23.07 2.98 2.02
C ARG A 143 21.84 2.14 1.69
N CYS A 144 21.18 2.43 0.58
CA CYS A 144 20.03 1.68 0.10
C CYS A 144 20.36 0.21 -0.07
N VAL A 145 21.37 -0.14 -0.87
CA VAL A 145 21.73 -1.52 -1.15
C VAL A 145 22.20 -2.26 0.10
N ASN A 146 23.00 -1.62 0.97
CA ASN A 146 23.45 -2.24 2.22
C ASN A 146 22.26 -2.54 3.13
N SER A 147 21.31 -1.61 3.29
CA SER A 147 20.12 -1.85 4.09
C SER A 147 19.24 -3.00 3.56
N ILE A 148 19.15 -3.15 2.23
CA ILE A 148 18.51 -4.31 1.61
C ILE A 148 19.24 -5.60 2.01
N LYS A 149 20.56 -5.65 1.86
CA LYS A 149 21.37 -6.84 2.17
C LYS A 149 21.29 -7.25 3.63
N GLU A 150 21.28 -6.29 4.54
CA GLU A 150 21.25 -6.50 5.99
C GLU A 150 19.86 -6.90 6.50
N LYS A 151 18.81 -6.25 6.02
CA LYS A 151 17.45 -6.38 6.57
C LYS A 151 16.56 -7.37 5.83
N THR A 152 16.95 -7.83 4.64
CA THR A 152 16.12 -8.75 3.85
C THR A 152 16.30 -10.19 4.29
N THR A 153 15.26 -10.79 4.81
CA THR A 153 15.20 -12.21 5.17
C THR A 153 14.99 -13.11 3.96
N TRP A 154 14.26 -12.65 2.95
CA TRP A 154 14.07 -13.34 1.67
C TRP A 154 15.40 -13.43 0.91
N LYS A 155 15.78 -14.61 0.42
CA LYS A 155 17.11 -14.82 -0.18
C LYS A 155 17.10 -14.84 -1.71
N ASN A 156 15.94 -15.16 -2.32
CA ASN A 156 15.84 -15.27 -3.78
C ASN A 156 15.45 -13.92 -4.40
N TYR A 157 16.41 -13.01 -4.50
CA TYR A 157 16.24 -11.71 -5.15
C TYR A 157 17.46 -11.32 -5.95
N GLU A 158 17.27 -10.50 -6.97
CA GLU A 158 18.32 -9.77 -7.69
C GLU A 158 18.07 -8.26 -7.56
N ILE A 159 19.12 -7.46 -7.74
CA ILE A 159 19.06 -5.99 -7.79
C ILE A 159 19.53 -5.54 -9.17
N ILE A 160 18.71 -4.73 -9.83
CA ILE A 160 19.00 -4.10 -11.12
C ILE A 160 19.10 -2.61 -10.89
N ILE A 161 20.31 -2.08 -10.98
CA ILE A 161 20.56 -0.64 -10.90
C ILE A 161 20.51 -0.10 -12.33
N ALA A 162 19.51 0.76 -12.59
CA ALA A 162 19.37 1.43 -13.88
C ALA A 162 20.12 2.77 -13.83
N GLU A 163 21.34 2.76 -14.29
CA GLU A 163 22.23 3.94 -14.42
C GLU A 163 21.66 4.91 -15.45
N ASN A 164 21.55 6.20 -15.11
CA ASN A 164 21.08 7.23 -16.03
C ASN A 164 21.95 8.49 -15.98
N ASN A 165 22.94 8.57 -16.87
CA ASN A 165 23.75 9.78 -17.10
C ASN A 165 24.49 10.30 -15.85
N SER A 166 25.07 9.41 -15.04
CA SER A 166 25.99 9.76 -13.95
C SER A 166 27.27 10.37 -14.51
N VAL A 167 27.84 11.32 -13.78
CA VAL A 167 29.07 12.00 -14.15
C VAL A 167 30.16 11.91 -13.09
N GLN A 168 29.81 11.52 -11.87
CA GLN A 168 30.73 11.41 -10.75
C GLN A 168 31.50 10.09 -10.81
N LYS A 169 32.83 10.17 -10.73
CA LYS A 169 33.71 8.99 -10.72
C LYS A 169 33.36 8.03 -9.59
N GLU A 170 33.07 8.57 -8.42
CA GLU A 170 32.72 7.81 -7.21
C GLU A 170 31.48 6.91 -7.43
N THR A 171 30.59 7.29 -8.32
CA THR A 171 29.41 6.51 -8.70
C THR A 171 29.82 5.26 -9.48
N PHE A 172 30.72 5.40 -10.44
CA PHE A 172 31.24 4.25 -11.21
C PHE A 172 32.07 3.31 -10.36
N ASP A 173 32.89 3.85 -9.44
CA ASP A 173 33.64 3.04 -8.46
C ASP A 173 32.69 2.28 -7.54
N CYS A 174 31.58 2.91 -7.13
CA CYS A 174 30.49 2.29 -6.38
C CYS A 174 29.84 1.13 -7.16
N TYR A 175 29.51 1.33 -8.43
CA TYR A 175 28.94 0.29 -9.28
C TYR A 175 29.85 -0.93 -9.39
N GLN A 176 31.16 -0.74 -9.59
CA GLN A 176 32.13 -1.84 -9.64
C GLN A 176 32.09 -2.64 -8.35
N LYS A 177 32.14 -1.98 -7.19
CA LYS A 177 32.06 -2.63 -5.88
C LYS A 177 30.75 -3.38 -5.66
N LEU A 178 29.62 -2.82 -6.06
CA LEU A 178 28.31 -3.46 -5.89
C LEU A 178 28.18 -4.72 -6.75
N GLN A 179 28.75 -4.72 -7.96
CA GLN A 179 28.74 -5.86 -8.88
C GLN A 179 29.68 -7.04 -8.47
N GLU A 180 30.45 -6.90 -7.39
CA GLU A 180 31.12 -8.04 -6.74
C GLU A 180 30.10 -9.05 -6.16
N ASP A 181 28.89 -8.57 -5.83
CA ASP A 181 27.75 -9.42 -5.48
C ASP A 181 27.02 -9.86 -6.77
N SER A 182 27.08 -11.14 -7.09
CA SER A 182 26.49 -11.70 -8.32
C SER A 182 25.00 -11.50 -8.49
N ARG A 183 24.29 -11.09 -7.41
CA ARG A 183 22.86 -10.72 -7.46
C ARG A 183 22.65 -9.31 -7.97
N ILE A 184 23.68 -8.48 -8.11
CA ILE A 184 23.59 -7.07 -8.47
C ILE A 184 24.09 -6.86 -9.89
N ARG A 185 23.28 -6.24 -10.71
CA ARG A 185 23.64 -5.85 -12.09
C ARG A 185 23.39 -4.36 -12.28
N VAL A 186 24.30 -3.72 -13.01
CA VAL A 186 24.13 -2.34 -13.46
C VAL A 186 23.85 -2.37 -14.95
N ILE A 187 22.78 -1.70 -15.37
CA ILE A 187 22.39 -1.51 -16.77
C ILE A 187 22.33 -0.03 -17.06
N THR A 188 22.63 0.41 -18.27
CA THR A 188 22.69 1.82 -18.63
C THR A 188 21.52 2.24 -19.50
N TRP A 189 20.80 3.26 -19.06
CA TRP A 189 19.81 3.98 -19.84
C TRP A 189 20.44 5.25 -20.42
N GLU A 190 20.61 5.30 -21.74
CA GLU A 190 21.28 6.39 -22.44
C GLU A 190 20.35 7.58 -22.77
N GLY A 191 19.03 7.44 -22.52
CA GLY A 191 18.04 8.47 -22.79
C GLY A 191 18.04 9.58 -21.73
N GLU A 192 17.23 10.62 -22.00
CA GLU A 192 16.92 11.65 -21.00
C GLU A 192 16.23 11.03 -19.77
N PHE A 193 16.28 11.76 -18.65
CA PHE A 193 15.62 11.30 -17.44
C PHE A 193 14.12 11.22 -17.63
N ASN A 194 13.61 10.01 -17.51
CA ASN A 194 12.19 9.70 -17.47
C ASN A 194 12.01 8.47 -16.55
N TYR A 195 11.49 8.68 -15.34
CA TYR A 195 11.34 7.62 -14.35
C TYR A 195 10.59 6.43 -14.91
N SER A 196 9.49 6.65 -15.62
CA SER A 196 8.66 5.63 -16.22
C SER A 196 9.43 4.81 -17.27
N ALA A 197 10.12 5.48 -18.20
CA ALA A 197 10.90 4.82 -19.26
C ALA A 197 12.08 4.04 -18.70
N ILE A 198 12.80 4.59 -17.70
CA ILE A 198 13.92 3.90 -17.04
C ILE A 198 13.46 2.62 -16.36
N ASN A 199 12.34 2.67 -15.61
CA ASN A 199 11.80 1.47 -14.97
C ASN A 199 11.26 0.46 -15.99
N ASN A 200 10.56 0.91 -17.04
CA ASN A 200 10.12 0.03 -18.13
C ASN A 200 11.30 -0.67 -18.81
N PHE A 201 12.38 0.06 -19.07
CA PHE A 201 13.62 -0.49 -19.60
C PHE A 201 14.24 -1.53 -18.66
N ALA A 202 14.37 -1.19 -17.37
CA ALA A 202 14.97 -2.08 -16.38
C ALA A 202 14.17 -3.38 -16.18
N VAL A 203 12.85 -3.32 -16.28
CA VAL A 203 11.98 -4.51 -16.19
C VAL A 203 12.26 -5.50 -17.33
N ARG A 204 12.64 -5.06 -18.53
CA ARG A 204 13.00 -5.97 -19.65
C ARG A 204 14.23 -6.81 -19.33
N GLU A 205 15.13 -6.27 -18.52
CA GLU A 205 16.36 -6.94 -18.05
C GLU A 205 16.13 -7.78 -16.76
N ALA A 206 15.03 -7.55 -16.08
CA ALA A 206 14.67 -8.26 -14.86
C ALA A 206 14.27 -9.71 -15.16
N ARG A 207 14.52 -10.64 -14.21
CA ARG A 207 14.25 -12.07 -14.33
C ARG A 207 13.16 -12.56 -13.38
N GLY A 208 12.86 -11.75 -12.34
CA GLY A 208 11.94 -12.11 -11.27
C GLY A 208 10.49 -12.17 -11.73
N GLU A 209 9.73 -13.04 -11.10
CA GLU A 209 8.28 -13.14 -11.22
C GLU A 209 7.58 -11.95 -10.54
N TYR A 210 8.26 -11.35 -9.56
CA TYR A 210 7.82 -10.18 -8.83
C TYR A 210 8.81 -9.04 -9.04
N LEU A 211 8.27 -7.85 -9.29
CA LEU A 211 9.01 -6.61 -9.48
C LEU A 211 8.89 -5.76 -8.21
N LEU A 212 10.00 -5.26 -7.71
CA LEU A 212 10.03 -4.33 -6.61
C LEU A 212 10.69 -3.03 -7.08
N PHE A 213 9.90 -2.02 -7.36
CA PHE A 213 10.39 -0.68 -7.66
C PHE A 213 10.84 -0.02 -6.38
N LEU A 214 12.05 0.51 -6.38
CA LEU A 214 12.67 1.08 -5.21
C LEU A 214 13.51 2.31 -5.60
N ASN A 215 13.34 3.42 -4.90
CA ASN A 215 14.20 4.58 -5.09
C ASN A 215 15.60 4.32 -4.50
N ASN A 216 16.63 4.98 -5.05
CA ASN A 216 18.00 4.86 -4.57
C ASN A 216 18.27 5.57 -3.23
N ASP A 217 17.32 6.40 -2.77
CA ASP A 217 17.39 7.20 -1.54
C ASP A 217 16.48 6.67 -0.42
N VAL A 218 16.24 5.36 -0.41
CA VAL A 218 15.53 4.67 0.69
C VAL A 218 16.50 3.88 1.58
N GLU A 219 16.10 3.65 2.82
CA GLU A 219 16.82 2.80 3.78
C GLU A 219 15.81 1.89 4.50
N VAL A 220 16.04 0.58 4.42
CA VAL A 220 15.13 -0.41 5.03
C VAL A 220 15.24 -0.39 6.55
N ILE A 221 14.10 -0.32 7.24
CA ILE A 221 13.99 -0.35 8.71
C ILE A 221 13.62 -1.75 9.19
N SER A 222 12.51 -2.30 8.68
CA SER A 222 11.93 -3.55 9.22
C SER A 222 12.56 -4.79 8.59
N GLU A 223 12.99 -5.73 9.42
CA GLU A 223 13.37 -7.06 8.96
C GLU A 223 12.14 -7.77 8.35
N GLY A 224 12.37 -8.62 7.35
CA GLY A 224 11.29 -9.35 6.69
C GLY A 224 10.37 -8.52 5.79
N TRP A 225 10.62 -7.22 5.61
CA TRP A 225 9.81 -6.32 4.80
C TRP A 225 9.45 -6.87 3.43
N MET A 226 10.44 -7.41 2.70
CA MET A 226 10.25 -8.00 1.38
C MET A 226 9.39 -9.26 1.43
N THR A 227 9.58 -10.11 2.45
CA THR A 227 8.79 -11.32 2.67
C THR A 227 7.31 -10.98 2.93
N PHE A 228 7.03 -9.94 3.74
CA PHE A 228 5.67 -9.47 3.98
C PHE A 228 5.02 -8.92 2.72
N MET A 229 5.76 -8.12 1.93
CA MET A 229 5.27 -7.61 0.65
C MET A 229 5.00 -8.75 -0.34
N LEU A 230 5.90 -9.71 -0.44
CA LEU A 230 5.81 -10.83 -1.36
C LEU A 230 4.64 -11.75 -1.03
N GLY A 231 4.45 -12.12 0.24
CA GLY A 231 3.31 -12.92 0.68
C GLY A 231 1.98 -12.28 0.33
N ASN A 232 1.83 -10.97 0.57
CA ASN A 232 0.64 -10.23 0.16
C ASN A 232 0.49 -10.14 -1.37
N CYS A 233 1.59 -9.92 -2.09
CA CYS A 233 1.57 -9.79 -3.54
C CYS A 233 1.26 -11.12 -4.26
N GLN A 234 1.46 -12.27 -3.62
CA GLN A 234 1.12 -13.59 -4.17
C GLN A 234 -0.39 -13.87 -4.21
N ARG A 235 -1.19 -13.21 -3.39
CA ARG A 235 -2.66 -13.33 -3.39
C ARG A 235 -3.19 -13.01 -4.79
N GLU A 236 -4.13 -13.82 -5.29
CA GLU A 236 -4.60 -13.75 -6.68
C GLU A 236 -5.17 -12.37 -7.02
N GLU A 237 -5.98 -11.83 -6.12
CA GLU A 237 -6.65 -10.56 -6.24
C GLU A 237 -5.74 -9.34 -6.05
N VAL A 238 -4.50 -9.49 -5.57
CA VAL A 238 -3.57 -8.39 -5.31
C VAL A 238 -2.68 -8.13 -6.52
N GLY A 239 -2.72 -6.92 -7.04
CA GLY A 239 -1.84 -6.46 -8.12
C GLY A 239 -0.60 -5.73 -7.62
N ILE A 240 -0.77 -4.88 -6.60
CA ILE A 240 0.28 -4.01 -6.06
C ILE A 240 0.28 -4.03 -4.53
N VAL A 241 1.49 -4.02 -3.94
CA VAL A 241 1.72 -3.83 -2.51
C VAL A 241 2.68 -2.68 -2.29
N GLY A 242 2.31 -1.69 -1.49
CA GLY A 242 3.16 -0.55 -1.12
C GLY A 242 3.57 -0.58 0.34
N ALA A 243 4.79 -0.12 0.62
CA ALA A 243 5.34 -0.03 1.95
C ALA A 243 4.93 1.27 2.66
N LYS A 244 5.15 1.33 3.97
CA LYS A 244 5.10 2.56 4.76
C LYS A 244 6.44 3.27 4.73
N LEU A 245 6.43 4.55 4.37
CA LEU A 245 7.65 5.34 4.33
C LEU A 245 7.64 6.45 5.39
N TYR A 246 8.83 6.71 5.93
CA TYR A 246 9.09 7.76 6.89
C TYR A 246 10.13 8.74 6.36
N TYR A 247 10.01 9.99 6.76
CA TYR A 247 11.11 10.94 6.68
C TYR A 247 12.19 10.61 7.72
N PRO A 248 13.43 11.13 7.54
CA PRO A 248 14.52 10.88 8.50
C PRO A 248 14.26 11.39 9.94
N ASP A 249 13.25 12.25 10.12
CA ASP A 249 12.81 12.78 11.42
C ASP A 249 11.73 11.92 12.11
N ASP A 250 11.48 10.68 11.60
CA ASP A 250 10.44 9.78 12.07
C ASP A 250 9.01 10.31 11.90
N THR A 251 8.77 11.23 10.97
CA THR A 251 7.41 11.54 10.53
C THR A 251 7.01 10.70 9.32
N ILE A 252 5.71 10.45 9.16
CA ILE A 252 5.18 9.66 8.03
C ILE A 252 5.33 10.48 6.74
N GLN A 253 5.96 9.88 5.75
CA GLN A 253 5.97 10.39 4.38
C GLN A 253 4.87 9.75 3.55
N HIS A 254 4.69 8.43 3.66
CA HIS A 254 3.70 7.68 2.90
C HIS A 254 3.02 6.60 3.75
N ALA A 255 1.69 6.62 3.74
CA ALA A 255 0.82 5.59 4.30
C ALA A 255 -0.43 5.41 3.42
N GLY A 256 -0.19 5.19 2.12
CA GLY A 256 -1.20 5.19 1.06
C GLY A 256 -1.41 6.56 0.43
N THR A 257 -2.04 6.58 -0.73
CA THR A 257 -2.33 7.79 -1.51
C THR A 257 -3.83 7.95 -1.67
N ILE A 258 -4.33 9.16 -1.42
CA ILE A 258 -5.75 9.53 -1.55
C ILE A 258 -5.92 10.31 -2.86
N ILE A 259 -6.85 9.89 -3.69
CA ILE A 259 -7.19 10.55 -4.94
C ILE A 259 -8.04 11.81 -4.67
N GLY A 260 -7.67 12.92 -5.29
CA GLY A 260 -8.34 14.22 -5.15
C GLY A 260 -7.61 15.21 -4.25
N ILE A 261 -6.75 14.78 -3.33
CA ILE A 261 -5.89 15.69 -2.54
C ILE A 261 -4.96 16.45 -3.49
N GLY A 262 -4.83 17.77 -3.28
CA GLY A 262 -4.01 18.62 -4.16
C GLY A 262 -4.54 18.72 -5.61
N GLY A 263 -5.75 18.21 -5.87
CA GLY A 263 -6.41 18.24 -7.18
C GLY A 263 -6.18 16.99 -8.04
N ILE A 264 -5.22 16.13 -7.71
CA ILE A 264 -4.97 14.83 -8.36
C ILE A 264 -4.86 13.72 -7.30
N ALA A 265 -3.79 13.72 -6.51
CA ALA A 265 -3.52 12.71 -5.50
C ALA A 265 -2.51 13.23 -4.48
N GLY A 266 -2.60 12.76 -3.24
CA GLY A 266 -1.65 13.11 -2.19
C GLY A 266 -1.51 12.03 -1.13
N HIS A 267 -0.36 12.02 -0.44
CA HIS A 267 -0.05 11.02 0.59
C HIS A 267 -0.94 11.21 1.82
N ALA A 268 -1.48 10.09 2.33
CA ALA A 268 -2.22 10.07 3.60
C ALA A 268 -1.26 10.25 4.79
N PHE A 269 -1.71 10.98 5.81
CA PHE A 269 -1.01 11.18 7.09
C PHE A 269 0.37 11.84 6.98
N LEU A 270 0.64 12.57 5.90
CA LEU A 270 1.91 13.27 5.66
C LEU A 270 2.33 14.11 6.89
N ASN A 271 3.60 14.03 7.29
CA ASN A 271 4.21 14.68 8.46
C ASN A 271 3.62 14.29 9.82
N MET A 272 2.79 13.24 9.89
CA MET A 272 2.30 12.74 11.17
C MET A 272 3.43 11.97 11.90
N PRO A 273 3.64 12.17 13.21
CA PRO A 273 4.64 11.42 13.97
C PRO A 273 4.43 9.90 13.89
N ARG A 274 5.52 9.13 13.77
CA ARG A 274 5.53 7.66 13.68
C ARG A 274 4.75 6.98 14.80
N SER A 275 4.74 7.58 16.00
CA SER A 275 4.03 7.07 17.18
C SER A 275 2.50 7.13 17.06
N ARG A 276 1.97 7.88 16.11
CA ARG A 276 0.52 8.04 15.91
C ARG A 276 -0.01 6.98 14.94
N THR A 277 -1.20 6.48 15.24
CA THR A 277 -1.88 5.45 14.41
C THR A 277 -2.78 6.04 13.32
N GLY A 278 -3.03 7.36 13.37
CA GLY A 278 -3.92 8.05 12.44
C GLY A 278 -5.40 7.80 12.69
N TYR A 279 -6.23 8.32 11.80
CA TYR A 279 -7.67 8.17 11.87
C TYR A 279 -8.07 6.69 11.86
N LEU A 280 -8.68 6.22 12.97
CA LEU A 280 -9.11 4.82 13.13
C LEU A 280 -8.01 3.80 12.80
N HIS A 281 -6.80 4.08 13.25
CA HIS A 281 -5.61 3.24 13.06
C HIS A 281 -5.15 3.03 11.61
N LYS A 282 -5.73 3.73 10.63
CA LYS A 282 -5.45 3.53 9.19
C LYS A 282 -3.98 3.71 8.79
N ALA A 283 -3.17 4.43 9.57
CA ALA A 283 -1.73 4.53 9.33
C ALA A 283 -0.92 3.33 9.87
N SER A 284 -1.54 2.43 10.63
CA SER A 284 -0.84 1.33 11.33
C SER A 284 -1.43 -0.06 11.10
N ILE A 285 -2.45 -0.17 10.27
CA ILE A 285 -3.07 -1.44 9.86
C ILE A 285 -3.06 -1.60 8.34
N GLN A 286 -3.15 -2.85 7.88
CA GLN A 286 -3.24 -3.18 6.46
C GLN A 286 -4.61 -2.77 5.92
N LEU A 287 -4.64 -2.21 4.73
CA LEU A 287 -5.88 -1.83 4.04
C LEU A 287 -5.66 -1.65 2.54
N ASN A 288 -6.74 -1.69 1.77
CA ASN A 288 -6.69 -1.33 0.37
C ASN A 288 -6.75 0.19 0.21
N VAL A 289 -6.01 0.67 -0.77
CA VAL A 289 -5.90 2.09 -1.12
C VAL A 289 -5.98 2.24 -2.64
N SER A 290 -6.30 3.45 -3.11
CA SER A 290 -6.34 3.72 -4.54
C SER A 290 -4.97 3.76 -5.20
N ALA A 291 -3.93 4.16 -4.45
CA ALA A 291 -2.55 4.13 -4.93
C ALA A 291 -1.52 4.09 -3.80
N VAL A 292 -0.32 3.67 -4.15
CA VAL A 292 0.90 3.72 -3.33
C VAL A 292 2.05 4.28 -4.15
N THR A 293 3.12 4.75 -3.49
CA THR A 293 4.26 5.33 -4.19
C THR A 293 5.25 4.27 -4.69
N ALA A 294 5.80 4.48 -5.88
CA ALA A 294 6.85 3.64 -6.43
C ALA A 294 8.21 3.83 -5.75
N ALA A 295 8.32 4.71 -4.76
CA ALA A 295 9.52 4.77 -3.91
C ALA A 295 9.78 3.44 -3.18
N CYS A 296 8.72 2.65 -2.89
CA CYS A 296 8.81 1.22 -2.52
C CYS A 296 7.48 0.52 -2.86
N MET A 297 7.43 -0.14 -4.02
CA MET A 297 6.22 -0.76 -4.56
C MET A 297 6.53 -2.12 -5.19
N MET A 298 5.84 -3.17 -4.74
CA MET A 298 5.95 -4.51 -5.31
C MET A 298 4.71 -4.84 -6.14
N MET A 299 4.91 -5.52 -7.28
CA MET A 299 3.82 -6.06 -8.07
C MET A 299 4.22 -7.33 -8.84
N LYS A 300 3.22 -8.10 -9.28
CA LYS A 300 3.42 -9.24 -10.17
C LYS A 300 3.92 -8.74 -11.53
N ARG A 301 4.96 -9.38 -12.09
CA ARG A 301 5.42 -9.07 -13.46
C ARG A 301 4.29 -9.22 -14.47
N SER A 302 3.51 -10.29 -14.39
CA SER A 302 2.40 -10.54 -15.31
C SER A 302 1.36 -9.42 -15.32
N VAL A 303 1.07 -8.83 -14.15
CA VAL A 303 0.16 -7.68 -14.04
C VAL A 303 0.82 -6.44 -14.63
N PHE A 304 2.10 -6.16 -14.33
CA PHE A 304 2.85 -5.04 -14.92
C PHE A 304 2.85 -5.09 -16.44
N GLU A 305 3.17 -6.25 -17.01
CA GLU A 305 3.22 -6.45 -18.46
C GLU A 305 1.84 -6.36 -19.12
N SER A 306 0.79 -6.90 -18.50
CA SER A 306 -0.59 -6.79 -19.01
C SER A 306 -1.08 -5.35 -19.05
N LEU A 307 -0.60 -4.50 -18.14
CA LEU A 307 -0.87 -3.06 -18.08
C LEU A 307 0.08 -2.23 -18.94
N GLN A 308 1.03 -2.86 -19.65
CA GLN A 308 2.04 -2.19 -20.50
C GLN A 308 3.00 -1.29 -19.70
N GLY A 309 3.23 -1.60 -18.43
CA GLY A 309 4.18 -0.90 -17.58
C GLY A 309 3.74 0.50 -17.15
N PHE A 310 4.71 1.33 -16.79
CA PHE A 310 4.50 2.74 -16.48
C PHE A 310 4.15 3.55 -17.73
N GLU A 311 3.30 4.55 -17.59
CA GLU A 311 2.97 5.52 -18.63
C GLU A 311 4.11 6.54 -18.81
N GLU A 312 4.84 6.47 -19.93
CA GLU A 312 6.05 7.25 -20.15
C GLU A 312 5.80 8.77 -20.36
N ARG A 313 4.56 9.17 -20.63
CA ARG A 313 4.16 10.59 -20.61
C ARG A 313 4.15 11.18 -19.20
N LEU A 314 4.13 10.35 -18.16
CA LEU A 314 4.31 10.71 -16.76
C LEU A 314 5.77 10.46 -16.37
N SER A 315 6.63 11.37 -16.75
CA SER A 315 8.08 11.19 -16.64
C SER A 315 8.61 11.32 -15.22
N VAL A 316 7.89 12.03 -14.35
CA VAL A 316 8.28 12.29 -12.96
C VAL A 316 7.14 12.11 -11.97
N ALA A 317 6.03 12.86 -12.15
CA ALA A 317 4.93 12.86 -11.20
C ALA A 317 3.80 11.90 -11.63
N PHE A 318 3.10 11.33 -10.63
CA PHE A 318 1.88 10.53 -10.80
C PHE A 318 2.01 9.24 -11.62
N ASN A 319 3.20 8.84 -12.02
CA ASN A 319 3.41 7.59 -12.76
C ASN A 319 2.99 6.37 -11.94
N ASP A 320 3.29 6.35 -10.66
CA ASP A 320 2.87 5.35 -9.68
C ASP A 320 1.35 5.38 -9.43
N VAL A 321 0.78 6.58 -9.32
CA VAL A 321 -0.66 6.76 -9.16
C VAL A 321 -1.41 6.22 -10.37
N ASP A 322 -0.97 6.57 -11.59
CA ASP A 322 -1.59 6.06 -12.83
C ASP A 322 -1.51 4.53 -12.93
N LEU A 323 -0.34 3.95 -12.63
CA LEU A 323 -0.17 2.49 -12.64
C LEU A 323 -1.10 1.81 -11.63
N CYS A 324 -1.19 2.34 -10.40
CA CYS A 324 -2.10 1.83 -9.39
C CYS A 324 -3.57 1.93 -9.83
N LEU A 325 -3.99 3.05 -10.41
CA LEU A 325 -5.36 3.23 -10.87
C LEU A 325 -5.71 2.28 -12.04
N ARG A 326 -4.77 2.04 -12.96
CA ARG A 326 -4.93 1.01 -14.02
C ARG A 326 -5.01 -0.39 -13.44
N THR A 327 -4.26 -0.68 -12.37
CA THR A 327 -4.31 -1.95 -11.65
C THR A 327 -5.68 -2.16 -11.02
N VAL A 328 -6.24 -1.14 -10.35
CA VAL A 328 -7.61 -1.19 -9.79
C VAL A 328 -8.65 -1.36 -10.90
N GLN A 329 -8.51 -0.63 -12.02
CA GLN A 329 -9.42 -0.73 -13.16
C GLN A 329 -9.40 -2.13 -13.82
N ALA A 330 -8.26 -2.84 -13.75
CA ALA A 330 -8.13 -4.23 -14.20
C ALA A 330 -8.70 -5.25 -13.19
N GLY A 331 -9.27 -4.81 -12.07
CA GLY A 331 -9.92 -5.65 -11.07
C GLY A 331 -9.02 -6.12 -9.94
N TYR A 332 -7.78 -5.64 -9.85
CA TYR A 332 -6.86 -5.99 -8.77
C TYR A 332 -6.92 -5.01 -7.61
N LEU A 333 -6.52 -5.48 -6.43
CA LEU A 333 -6.35 -4.67 -5.23
C LEU A 333 -4.96 -4.03 -5.19
N VAL A 334 -4.90 -2.83 -4.64
CA VAL A 334 -3.67 -2.16 -4.21
C VAL A 334 -3.67 -2.17 -2.68
N VAL A 335 -2.65 -2.78 -2.09
CA VAL A 335 -2.53 -2.99 -0.64
C VAL A 335 -1.48 -2.05 -0.05
N TYR A 336 -1.86 -1.28 0.96
CA TYR A 336 -0.92 -0.59 1.83
C TYR A 336 -0.54 -1.50 2.98
N LEU A 337 0.77 -1.74 3.17
CA LEU A 337 1.33 -2.67 4.14
C LEU A 337 2.19 -1.93 5.19
N PRO A 338 1.68 -1.63 6.39
CA PRO A 338 2.40 -0.84 7.39
C PRO A 338 3.57 -1.58 8.07
N TRP A 339 3.70 -2.90 7.85
CA TRP A 339 4.75 -3.73 8.42
C TRP A 339 6.06 -3.67 7.62
N ALA A 340 5.99 -3.35 6.34
CA ALA A 340 7.14 -3.03 5.50
C ALA A 340 7.47 -1.54 5.70
N GLN A 341 8.54 -1.23 6.43
CA GLN A 341 8.90 0.13 6.82
C GLN A 341 10.28 0.51 6.30
N LEU A 342 10.38 1.69 5.69
CA LEU A 342 11.61 2.24 5.17
C LEU A 342 11.68 3.75 5.49
N TYR A 343 12.89 4.30 5.64
CA TYR A 343 13.12 5.73 5.48
C TYR A 343 13.22 6.07 3.99
N HIS A 344 12.78 7.27 3.62
CA HIS A 344 12.95 7.82 2.28
C HIS A 344 13.47 9.25 2.39
N TYR A 345 14.69 9.47 1.91
CA TYR A 345 15.46 10.70 2.07
C TYR A 345 15.14 11.74 1.00
N GLU A 346 13.92 11.75 0.49
CA GLU A 346 13.39 12.56 -0.61
C GLU A 346 14.09 13.90 -0.84
N SER A 347 14.13 14.32 -2.12
CA SER A 347 14.58 15.65 -2.59
C SER A 347 16.09 15.93 -2.61
N ARG A 348 16.96 14.99 -2.21
CA ARG A 348 18.40 15.20 -2.34
C ARG A 348 18.92 15.02 -3.78
N SER A 349 18.26 14.18 -4.56
CA SER A 349 18.67 13.84 -5.92
C SER A 349 18.09 14.75 -7.02
N ARG A 350 16.90 15.33 -6.80
CA ARG A 350 16.17 16.09 -7.85
C ARG A 350 16.21 17.61 -7.70
N GLY A 351 16.47 18.12 -6.49
CA GLY A 351 16.32 19.55 -6.19
C GLY A 351 14.87 20.04 -6.25
N ALA A 352 14.64 21.35 -6.11
CA ALA A 352 13.31 21.95 -6.14
C ALA A 352 12.72 21.94 -7.57
N GLU A 353 11.38 21.90 -7.68
CA GLU A 353 10.62 22.00 -8.93
C GLU A 353 10.43 23.51 -9.30
N ASP A 354 11.53 24.24 -9.48
CA ASP A 354 11.59 25.71 -9.55
C ASP A 354 11.93 26.27 -10.94
N SER A 355 12.36 25.45 -11.92
CA SER A 355 12.62 25.92 -13.27
C SER A 355 11.33 25.94 -14.11
N GLU A 356 11.25 26.89 -15.10
CA GLU A 356 10.09 26.99 -16.01
C GLU A 356 9.81 25.66 -16.75
N GLU A 357 10.86 24.94 -17.12
CA GLU A 357 10.75 23.64 -17.79
C GLU A 357 10.10 22.59 -16.89
N LYS A 358 10.57 22.48 -15.64
CA LYS A 358 10.01 21.55 -14.63
C LYS A 358 8.55 21.89 -14.31
N ILE A 359 8.24 23.19 -14.17
CA ILE A 359 6.85 23.64 -13.94
C ILE A 359 5.97 23.28 -15.15
N ARG A 360 6.42 23.51 -16.38
CA ARG A 360 5.66 23.16 -17.59
C ARG A 360 5.43 21.65 -17.71
N ARG A 361 6.46 20.84 -17.45
CA ARG A 361 6.34 19.38 -17.41
C ARG A 361 5.29 18.98 -16.38
N PHE A 362 5.40 19.43 -15.13
CA PHE A 362 4.47 19.09 -14.06
C PHE A 362 3.02 19.49 -14.38
N GLN A 363 2.80 20.65 -15.00
CA GLN A 363 1.48 21.06 -15.48
C GLN A 363 0.94 20.09 -16.54
N GLY A 364 1.78 19.67 -17.50
CA GLY A 364 1.40 18.68 -18.51
C GLY A 364 1.03 17.32 -17.89
N GLU A 365 1.77 16.87 -16.88
CA GLU A 365 1.46 15.64 -16.13
C GLU A 365 0.12 15.76 -15.35
N ILE A 366 -0.17 16.91 -14.75
CA ILE A 366 -1.47 17.21 -14.12
C ILE A 366 -2.62 17.15 -15.14
N GLU A 367 -2.46 17.80 -16.29
CA GLU A 367 -3.47 17.83 -17.35
C GLU A 367 -3.73 16.42 -17.90
N PHE A 368 -2.67 15.64 -18.10
CA PHE A 368 -2.79 14.25 -18.51
C PHE A 368 -3.59 13.42 -17.48
N MET A 369 -3.24 13.50 -16.20
CA MET A 369 -3.96 12.78 -15.13
C MET A 369 -5.43 13.23 -15.04
N ARG A 370 -5.70 14.52 -15.12
CA ARG A 370 -7.07 15.05 -15.13
C ARG A 370 -7.89 14.51 -16.31
N SER A 371 -7.31 14.52 -17.51
CA SER A 371 -8.02 14.04 -18.69
C SER A 371 -8.34 12.56 -18.62
N ARG A 372 -7.37 11.75 -18.18
CA ARG A 372 -7.50 10.29 -18.10
C ARG A 372 -8.42 9.85 -16.97
N TRP A 373 -8.34 10.47 -15.82
CA TRP A 373 -9.01 10.03 -14.59
C TRP A 373 -10.15 10.95 -14.14
N ILE A 374 -10.69 11.78 -15.05
CA ILE A 374 -11.75 12.76 -14.73
C ILE A 374 -12.98 12.14 -14.07
N GLY A 375 -13.36 10.91 -14.46
CA GLY A 375 -14.47 10.18 -13.86
C GLY A 375 -14.24 9.91 -12.38
N LEU A 376 -13.07 9.34 -12.04
CA LEU A 376 -12.68 9.04 -10.66
C LEU A 376 -12.51 10.32 -9.82
N LEU A 377 -11.87 11.35 -10.38
CA LEU A 377 -11.71 12.64 -9.68
C LEU A 377 -13.05 13.31 -9.35
N LYS A 378 -14.09 13.09 -10.16
CA LYS A 378 -15.46 13.57 -9.90
C LYS A 378 -16.24 12.69 -8.92
N SER A 379 -16.13 11.37 -9.02
CA SER A 379 -16.83 10.44 -8.12
C SER A 379 -16.21 10.37 -6.73
N GLY A 380 -14.92 10.69 -6.62
CA GLY A 380 -14.13 10.58 -5.40
C GLY A 380 -13.42 9.23 -5.27
N ASP A 381 -12.49 9.16 -4.34
CA ASP A 381 -11.71 7.97 -4.00
C ASP A 381 -12.60 6.95 -3.25
N PRO A 382 -12.75 5.71 -3.71
CA PRO A 382 -13.61 4.71 -3.05
C PRO A 382 -13.12 4.34 -1.64
N TYR A 383 -11.82 4.49 -1.37
CA TYR A 383 -11.24 4.19 -0.06
C TYR A 383 -11.19 5.41 0.88
N TYR A 384 -11.69 6.58 0.41
CA TYR A 384 -11.73 7.82 1.18
C TYR A 384 -13.14 8.42 1.21
N ASN A 385 -13.74 8.49 2.40
CA ASN A 385 -15.13 8.91 2.52
C ASN A 385 -15.35 10.38 2.11
N LYS A 386 -16.40 10.65 1.35
CA LYS A 386 -16.75 12.00 0.83
C LYS A 386 -16.96 13.07 1.91
N ASN A 387 -17.21 12.67 3.16
CA ASN A 387 -17.39 13.58 4.30
C ASN A 387 -16.05 14.02 4.93
N LEU A 388 -14.92 13.48 4.44
CA LEU A 388 -13.58 13.88 4.84
C LEU A 388 -13.03 14.93 3.88
N THR A 389 -12.17 15.82 4.38
CA THR A 389 -11.63 16.93 3.59
C THR A 389 -10.51 16.48 2.65
N LEU A 390 -10.50 17.02 1.43
CA LEU A 390 -9.39 16.88 0.48
C LEU A 390 -8.35 18.02 0.58
N SER A 391 -8.56 18.98 1.49
CA SER A 391 -7.62 20.09 1.73
C SER A 391 -6.50 19.77 2.73
N LYS A 392 -6.61 18.61 3.42
CA LYS A 392 -5.64 18.11 4.40
C LYS A 392 -5.53 16.59 4.24
N TRP A 393 -4.37 16.06 4.59
CA TRP A 393 -4.03 14.63 4.47
C TRP A 393 -4.20 13.81 5.76
N ASN A 394 -4.94 14.34 6.74
CA ASN A 394 -5.08 13.78 8.09
C ASN A 394 -6.46 13.20 8.40
N TYR A 395 -7.31 12.99 7.40
CA TYR A 395 -8.69 12.52 7.55
C TYR A 395 -9.58 13.43 8.41
N SER A 396 -9.30 14.73 8.43
CA SER A 396 -10.20 15.70 9.08
C SER A 396 -11.55 15.75 8.38
N LEU A 397 -12.57 16.19 9.12
CA LEU A 397 -13.90 16.40 8.57
C LEU A 397 -13.88 17.46 7.47
N ARG A 398 -14.73 17.28 6.50
CA ARG A 398 -15.04 18.31 5.50
C ARG A 398 -15.81 19.44 6.20
N PRO A 399 -15.44 20.71 5.99
CA PRO A 399 -16.14 21.85 6.57
C PRO A 399 -17.61 21.94 6.15
#